data_ebe95415d659bd813e602964255b266d
#
_entry.id   ebe95415d659bd813e602964255b266d
#
_cell.length_a   1.000
_cell.length_b   1.000
_cell.length_c   1.000
_cell.angle_alpha   90.00
_cell.angle_beta   90.00
_cell.angle_gamma   90.00
#
_symmetry.space_group_name_H-M   'P 1'
#
loop_
_entity.id
_entity.type
_entity.pdbx_description
1 polymer ?
#
loop_
_entity_poly.entity_id
_entity_poly.type
_entity_poly.pdbx_seq_one_letter_code
_entity_poly.pdbx_strand_id
1 'polypeptide(L)'
;MKREVHNLLFAIVPALIMLMVAGCGTKNENAGFIKGADISSLQAIEDYGGKYYDFNGKEKDALKILKENGVNYLRLRIWNEPTQSFDAGDYCNLEHTVKMAKRIKKEGFRLLINFHYSDWWADPRNQNKPKAWENMSVDELCEAIYEYTKGALEELVKAGACPDMVQVGNEIGNGMLWEEGRAGNWDNLAKFINSGIKAVRDTTPKDKEIKIMIHIQDGGSAQFCENFFSSIHEHGVSDYDVIGLTYYPYWNGTLMDLKNNINNLSHKFDKDVLVAETAFPFTYEDADITPNLVGKEQENVTGIAASVDNQKLVTELVMNTVATSDRGIGIFYWEPVWIPVKGAGAVKGGGNEWENQAMFSFDGKALESLKAFKFEPGSMDNDIPVCSYRHKEVSVNLGSTVDELKAELPPTLKVLYSDGTIRDVPVEWDLSGLSADTEGKFTIAGKVLSFDSELTVNVIQKDLLSNLGFEDGNTAWETDGSVESGSITDSTSGTPKSGSWYFQYWDNKNFTIDLHQSFKVQETGEYTLGVW
;
A
#
# COMPACT_ATOMS: atom_id res chain seq x y z
N MET A 1 -73.72 55.52 -13.13
CA MET A 1 -72.27 55.69 -13.05
C MET A 1 -71.66 54.45 -12.38
N LYS A 2 -70.98 53.70 -13.14
CA LYS A 2 -70.49 52.35 -12.79
C LYS A 2 -69.22 52.44 -11.94
N ARG A 3 -69.17 51.67 -10.86
CA ARG A 3 -67.93 51.36 -10.13
C ARG A 3 -67.67 49.87 -10.28
N GLU A 4 -66.58 49.57 -10.91
CA GLU A 4 -66.06 48.21 -11.00
C GLU A 4 -65.30 47.87 -9.71
N VAL A 5 -65.62 46.70 -9.18
CA VAL A 5 -64.87 46.09 -8.04
C VAL A 5 -64.04 44.98 -8.60
N HIS A 6 -62.72 45.14 -8.48
CA HIS A 6 -61.78 44.09 -8.83
C HIS A 6 -61.63 43.12 -7.68
N ASN A 7 -62.03 41.88 -7.92
CA ASN A 7 -61.74 40.75 -7.03
C ASN A 7 -60.26 40.27 -7.21
N LEU A 8 -59.50 40.41 -6.17
CA LEU A 8 -58.14 39.81 -6.08
C LEU A 8 -58.30 38.39 -5.52
N LEU A 9 -58.10 37.38 -6.37
CA LEU A 9 -57.94 35.98 -5.95
C LEU A 9 -56.48 35.78 -5.48
N PHE A 10 -56.31 35.51 -4.20
CA PHE A 10 -55.07 34.97 -3.68
C PHE A 10 -54.99 33.47 -3.94
N ALA A 11 -54.15 33.06 -4.87
CA ALA A 11 -53.75 31.65 -5.05
C ALA A 11 -52.65 31.34 -4.04
N ILE A 12 -52.98 30.52 -3.05
CA ILE A 12 -51.98 29.92 -2.12
C ILE A 12 -51.38 28.72 -2.85
N VAL A 13 -50.12 28.84 -3.24
CA VAL A 13 -49.26 27.72 -3.70
C VAL A 13 -48.58 27.13 -2.47
N PRO A 14 -48.78 25.86 -2.12
CA PRO A 14 -47.99 25.24 -1.08
C PRO A 14 -46.59 24.93 -1.66
N ALA A 15 -45.59 25.66 -1.21
CA ALA A 15 -44.19 25.33 -1.46
C ALA A 15 -43.88 24.03 -0.71
N LEU A 16 -43.79 22.93 -1.46
CA LEU A 16 -43.24 21.66 -0.99
C LEU A 16 -41.73 21.84 -0.85
N ILE A 17 -41.24 22.12 0.34
CA ILE A 17 -39.83 22.12 0.67
C ILE A 17 -39.38 20.64 0.70
N MET A 18 -38.78 20.15 -0.39
CA MET A 18 -37.98 18.94 -0.36
C MET A 18 -36.75 19.25 0.47
N LEU A 19 -36.72 18.80 1.72
CA LEU A 19 -35.46 18.63 2.45
C LEU A 19 -34.68 17.51 1.73
N MET A 20 -33.78 17.91 0.85
CA MET A 20 -32.63 17.05 0.55
C MET A 20 -31.79 16.98 1.82
N VAL A 21 -31.93 15.90 2.56
CA VAL A 21 -30.92 15.51 3.56
C VAL A 21 -29.70 15.08 2.76
N ALA A 22 -28.86 16.05 2.40
CA ALA A 22 -27.47 15.77 2.08
C ALA A 22 -26.88 15.22 3.38
N GLY A 23 -26.63 13.92 3.42
CA GLY A 23 -25.83 13.28 4.45
C GLY A 23 -24.40 13.82 4.36
N CYS A 24 -24.20 15.04 4.82
CA CYS A 24 -22.90 15.60 5.09
C CYS A 24 -22.45 14.95 6.39
N GLY A 25 -21.65 13.89 6.29
CA GLY A 25 -20.92 13.40 7.44
C GLY A 25 -20.18 14.58 8.03
N THR A 26 -20.54 14.96 9.24
CA THR A 26 -19.88 16.05 9.97
C THR A 26 -18.41 15.68 10.11
N LYS A 27 -17.53 16.27 9.27
CA LYS A 27 -16.11 16.29 9.56
C LYS A 27 -15.98 16.84 10.99
N ASN A 28 -15.37 16.07 11.85
CA ASN A 28 -15.07 16.51 13.21
C ASN A 28 -14.01 17.61 13.07
N GLU A 29 -14.45 18.87 12.98
CA GLU A 29 -13.60 20.03 12.65
C GLU A 29 -12.49 20.28 13.67
N ASN A 30 -12.45 19.52 14.79
CA ASN A 30 -11.45 19.68 15.85
C ASN A 30 -10.31 18.65 15.81
N ALA A 31 -10.33 17.64 14.97
CA ALA A 31 -9.21 16.71 14.79
C ALA A 31 -8.59 16.96 13.41
N GLY A 32 -7.60 17.85 13.32
CA GLY A 32 -6.87 18.11 12.09
C GLY A 32 -6.35 16.81 11.43
N PHE A 33 -6.10 16.84 10.12
CA PHE A 33 -5.55 15.72 9.35
C PHE A 33 -4.34 15.09 10.04
N ILE A 34 -4.32 13.75 10.16
CA ILE A 34 -3.24 13.02 10.83
C ILE A 34 -2.03 12.97 9.90
N LYS A 35 -0.95 13.58 10.33
CA LYS A 35 0.37 13.56 9.73
C LYS A 35 1.27 12.80 10.68
N GLY A 36 1.13 11.47 10.64
CA GLY A 36 1.69 10.56 11.64
C GLY A 36 3.02 9.94 11.21
N ALA A 37 3.76 9.44 12.20
CA ALA A 37 4.96 8.65 12.00
C ALA A 37 5.05 7.52 13.04
N ASP A 38 5.39 6.30 12.62
CA ASP A 38 5.84 5.24 13.53
C ASP A 38 7.31 5.50 13.88
N ILE A 39 7.64 5.46 15.15
CA ILE A 39 9.00 5.74 15.63
C ILE A 39 9.44 4.72 16.68
N SER A 40 8.94 3.51 16.58
CA SER A 40 9.16 2.48 17.60
C SER A 40 10.64 2.09 17.75
N SER A 41 11.44 2.26 16.69
CA SER A 41 12.89 2.02 16.69
C SER A 41 13.72 3.15 17.33
N LEU A 42 13.16 4.37 17.48
CA LEU A 42 13.92 5.57 17.84
C LEU A 42 14.73 5.43 19.14
N GLN A 43 14.12 4.86 20.17
CA GLN A 43 14.81 4.75 21.47
C GLN A 43 16.01 3.81 21.39
N ALA A 44 15.89 2.67 20.67
CA ALA A 44 17.00 1.76 20.44
C ALA A 44 18.14 2.45 19.68
N ILE A 45 17.80 3.16 18.60
CA ILE A 45 18.78 3.89 17.79
C ILE A 45 19.57 4.87 18.65
N GLU A 46 18.89 5.69 19.46
CA GLU A 46 19.53 6.68 20.35
C GLU A 46 20.39 6.00 21.43
N ASP A 47 19.91 4.95 22.08
CA ASP A 47 20.63 4.23 23.14
C ASP A 47 21.86 3.47 22.59
N TYR A 48 21.83 3.05 21.31
CA TYR A 48 23.00 2.48 20.60
C TYR A 48 23.90 3.55 19.94
N GLY A 49 23.65 4.83 20.22
CA GLY A 49 24.55 5.93 19.85
C GLY A 49 24.20 6.62 18.53
N GLY A 50 23.09 6.29 17.90
CA GLY A 50 22.57 7.01 16.74
C GLY A 50 22.23 8.46 17.11
N LYS A 51 22.43 9.36 16.17
CA LYS A 51 22.19 10.80 16.36
C LYS A 51 21.44 11.35 15.18
N TYR A 52 20.68 12.42 15.45
CA TYR A 52 19.93 13.12 14.44
C TYR A 52 20.38 14.56 14.31
N TYR A 53 20.33 15.06 13.09
CA TYR A 53 20.75 16.42 12.76
C TYR A 53 19.64 17.09 11.93
N ASP A 54 19.45 18.39 12.17
CA ASP A 54 18.57 19.21 11.35
C ASP A 54 19.13 19.43 9.94
N PHE A 55 18.38 20.12 9.08
CA PHE A 55 18.80 20.41 7.69
C PHE A 55 20.14 21.15 7.59
N ASN A 56 20.56 21.86 8.65
CA ASN A 56 21.83 22.58 8.70
C ASN A 56 22.97 21.72 9.25
N GLY A 57 22.71 20.44 9.59
CA GLY A 57 23.70 19.53 10.18
C GLY A 57 23.95 19.79 11.67
N LYS A 58 23.05 20.52 12.37
CA LYS A 58 23.13 20.69 13.81
C LYS A 58 22.45 19.53 14.52
N GLU A 59 23.15 18.89 15.47
CA GLU A 59 22.60 17.81 16.29
C GLU A 59 21.35 18.31 17.04
N LYS A 60 20.25 17.54 16.94
CA LYS A 60 18.96 17.90 17.48
C LYS A 60 18.11 16.66 17.73
N ASP A 61 17.29 16.71 18.79
CA ASP A 61 16.31 15.67 19.12
C ASP A 61 15.38 15.36 17.93
N ALA A 62 15.27 14.08 17.57
CA ALA A 62 14.46 13.64 16.43
C ALA A 62 12.98 14.06 16.56
N LEU A 63 12.37 13.98 17.75
CA LEU A 63 11.00 14.41 17.97
C LEU A 63 10.79 15.89 17.65
N LYS A 64 11.76 16.73 18.00
CA LYS A 64 11.70 18.15 17.67
C LYS A 64 11.82 18.41 16.18
N ILE A 65 12.70 17.68 15.50
CA ILE A 65 12.82 17.78 14.03
C ILE A 65 11.50 17.37 13.36
N LEU A 66 10.92 16.24 13.77
CA LEU A 66 9.62 15.77 13.26
C LEU A 66 8.52 16.82 13.48
N LYS A 67 8.42 17.36 14.69
CA LYS A 67 7.38 18.36 15.04
C LYS A 67 7.49 19.65 14.24
N GLU A 68 8.69 20.19 14.09
CA GLU A 68 8.95 21.40 13.31
C GLU A 68 8.61 21.24 11.82
N ASN A 69 8.57 19.99 11.35
CA ASN A 69 8.19 19.67 9.99
C ASN A 69 6.74 19.24 9.81
N GLY A 70 5.93 19.31 10.87
CA GLY A 70 4.49 19.15 10.74
C GLY A 70 3.93 17.79 11.17
N VAL A 71 4.79 16.85 11.60
CA VAL A 71 4.31 15.61 12.24
C VAL A 71 3.51 15.97 13.48
N ASN A 72 2.31 15.41 13.62
CA ASN A 72 1.38 15.75 14.72
C ASN A 72 0.91 14.54 15.52
N TYR A 73 1.25 13.33 15.09
CA TYR A 73 0.86 12.07 15.71
C TYR A 73 2.02 11.08 15.65
N LEU A 74 2.28 10.33 16.72
CA LEU A 74 3.32 9.31 16.74
C LEU A 74 2.74 7.96 17.13
N ARG A 75 3.18 6.90 16.45
CA ARG A 75 2.78 5.52 16.64
C ARG A 75 3.92 4.75 17.30
N LEU A 76 3.58 3.94 18.29
CA LEU A 76 4.48 3.00 18.94
C LEU A 76 3.85 1.61 18.91
N ARG A 77 4.59 0.62 18.42
CA ARG A 77 4.23 -0.80 18.58
C ARG A 77 4.60 -1.28 19.96
N ILE A 78 3.82 -2.22 20.49
CA ILE A 78 4.10 -2.90 21.75
C ILE A 78 3.97 -4.39 21.57
N TRP A 79 4.97 -5.12 22.09
CA TRP A 79 5.05 -6.58 22.14
C TRP A 79 4.88 -7.07 23.58
N ASN A 80 4.43 -8.33 23.73
CA ASN A 80 4.11 -8.87 25.04
C ASN A 80 5.37 -9.05 25.90
N GLU A 81 6.19 -10.02 25.55
CA GLU A 81 7.46 -10.30 26.21
C GLU A 81 8.55 -10.48 25.14
N PRO A 82 9.01 -9.39 24.51
CA PRO A 82 10.04 -9.50 23.49
C PRO A 82 11.29 -10.13 24.11
N THR A 83 11.79 -11.17 23.45
CA THR A 83 12.99 -11.85 23.90
C THR A 83 14.23 -11.06 23.45
N GLN A 84 15.32 -11.16 24.23
CA GLN A 84 16.65 -10.60 23.88
C GLN A 84 17.25 -11.19 22.60
N SER A 85 16.46 -11.88 21.79
CA SER A 85 16.87 -12.46 20.52
C SER A 85 16.92 -11.44 19.38
N PHE A 86 16.33 -10.25 19.60
CA PHE A 86 16.11 -9.27 18.54
C PHE A 86 16.66 -7.91 18.98
N ASP A 87 17.56 -7.29 18.20
CA ASP A 87 18.29 -6.11 18.62
C ASP A 87 17.36 -5.00 19.13
N ALA A 88 16.55 -4.39 18.27
CA ALA A 88 15.61 -3.34 18.68
C ALA A 88 14.31 -3.88 19.33
N GLY A 89 14.09 -5.19 19.33
CA GLY A 89 12.85 -5.82 19.80
C GLY A 89 12.57 -5.58 21.29
N ASP A 90 13.61 -5.63 22.11
CA ASP A 90 13.50 -5.37 23.56
C ASP A 90 12.92 -3.99 23.87
N TYR A 91 13.08 -3.04 22.96
CA TYR A 91 12.55 -1.69 23.07
C TYR A 91 11.04 -1.57 22.79
N CYS A 92 10.41 -2.64 22.29
CA CYS A 92 8.95 -2.70 22.12
C CYS A 92 8.22 -3.28 23.33
N ASN A 93 8.90 -3.52 24.46
CA ASN A 93 8.26 -3.93 25.72
C ASN A 93 7.50 -2.78 26.39
N LEU A 94 6.68 -3.09 27.40
CA LEU A 94 5.87 -2.10 28.11
C LEU A 94 6.70 -0.97 28.74
N GLU A 95 7.83 -1.29 29.39
CA GLU A 95 8.68 -0.29 30.07
C GLU A 95 9.20 0.76 29.11
N HIS A 96 9.81 0.34 28.00
CA HIS A 96 10.34 1.25 26.98
C HIS A 96 9.22 2.02 26.27
N THR A 97 8.09 1.36 25.98
CA THR A 97 6.91 2.00 25.41
C THR A 97 6.38 3.12 26.31
N VAL A 98 6.25 2.88 27.62
CA VAL A 98 5.83 3.92 28.59
C VAL A 98 6.84 5.07 28.65
N LYS A 99 8.14 4.78 28.66
CA LYS A 99 9.21 5.81 28.65
C LYS A 99 9.12 6.70 27.39
N MET A 100 8.97 6.10 26.21
CA MET A 100 8.83 6.83 24.95
C MET A 100 7.49 7.58 24.87
N ALA A 101 6.39 6.99 25.30
CA ALA A 101 5.07 7.60 25.33
C ALA A 101 5.05 8.90 26.16
N LYS A 102 5.71 8.90 27.34
CA LYS A 102 5.89 10.11 28.16
C LYS A 102 6.66 11.21 27.40
N ARG A 103 7.74 10.84 26.70
CA ARG A 103 8.53 11.78 25.90
C ARG A 103 7.68 12.37 24.76
N ILE A 104 6.92 11.54 24.05
CA ILE A 104 5.99 11.94 23.00
C ILE A 104 4.95 12.94 23.51
N LYS A 105 4.28 12.63 24.62
CA LYS A 105 3.26 13.52 25.22
C LYS A 105 3.87 14.82 25.72
N LYS A 106 5.09 14.79 26.29
CA LYS A 106 5.82 15.99 26.72
C LYS A 106 6.11 16.95 25.56
N GLU A 107 6.46 16.41 24.39
CA GLU A 107 6.66 17.20 23.18
C GLU A 107 5.33 17.65 22.53
N GLY A 108 4.17 17.23 23.08
CA GLY A 108 2.84 17.67 22.67
C GLY A 108 2.34 17.01 21.39
N PHE A 109 2.75 15.77 21.11
CA PHE A 109 2.17 14.94 20.05
C PHE A 109 0.93 14.19 20.55
N ARG A 110 0.07 13.80 19.62
CA ARG A 110 -0.88 12.71 19.84
C ARG A 110 -0.16 11.37 19.75
N LEU A 111 -0.70 10.34 20.42
CA LEU A 111 -0.08 9.03 20.57
C LEU A 111 -1.03 7.91 20.15
N LEU A 112 -0.57 7.06 19.25
CA LEU A 112 -1.16 5.77 18.91
C LEU A 112 -0.31 4.64 19.52
N ILE A 113 -0.95 3.71 20.25
CA ILE A 113 -0.33 2.48 20.71
C ILE A 113 -0.84 1.31 19.86
N ASN A 114 0.09 0.57 19.26
CA ASN A 114 -0.19 -0.56 18.38
C ASN A 114 0.14 -1.88 19.09
N PHE A 115 -0.89 -2.62 19.51
CA PHE A 115 -0.74 -3.93 20.12
C PHE A 115 -0.55 -5.02 19.05
N HIS A 116 0.62 -5.68 19.05
CA HIS A 116 0.88 -6.81 18.16
C HIS A 116 0.31 -8.13 18.70
N TYR A 117 0.13 -8.24 20.03
CA TYR A 117 -0.23 -9.50 20.71
C TYR A 117 0.70 -10.66 20.34
N SER A 118 1.97 -10.37 20.31
CA SER A 118 3.06 -11.28 19.98
C SER A 118 4.31 -10.84 20.73
N ASP A 119 5.30 -11.73 20.87
CA ASP A 119 6.64 -11.39 21.39
C ASP A 119 7.59 -10.92 20.28
N TRP A 120 7.07 -10.84 19.05
CA TRP A 120 7.82 -10.51 17.84
C TRP A 120 6.94 -9.78 16.81
N TRP A 121 7.46 -9.49 15.63
CA TRP A 121 6.70 -8.94 14.53
C TRP A 121 5.42 -9.74 14.27
N ALA A 122 4.28 -9.07 14.38
CA ALA A 122 3.03 -9.54 13.84
C ALA A 122 2.80 -8.82 12.50
N ASP A 123 2.73 -9.59 11.43
CA ASP A 123 2.62 -9.14 10.05
C ASP A 123 1.73 -10.11 9.25
N PRO A 124 1.45 -9.87 7.95
CA PRO A 124 0.60 -10.75 7.16
C PRO A 124 1.04 -12.21 7.05
N ARG A 125 2.31 -12.51 7.38
CA ARG A 125 2.91 -13.86 7.32
C ARG A 125 3.11 -14.47 8.70
N ASN A 126 3.12 -13.64 9.75
CA ASN A 126 3.45 -14.04 11.12
C ASN A 126 2.46 -13.43 12.11
N GLN A 127 1.59 -14.24 12.67
CA GLN A 127 0.64 -13.83 13.72
C GLN A 127 0.75 -14.80 14.91
N ASN A 128 2.01 -15.03 15.35
CA ASN A 128 2.32 -15.99 16.37
C ASN A 128 1.85 -15.51 17.74
N LYS A 129 1.28 -16.43 18.52
CA LYS A 129 0.96 -16.17 19.93
C LYS A 129 2.22 -15.83 20.72
N PRO A 130 2.14 -14.97 21.75
CA PRO A 130 3.18 -14.87 22.75
C PRO A 130 3.50 -16.26 23.34
N LYS A 131 4.75 -16.53 23.65
CA LYS A 131 5.18 -17.80 24.21
C LYS A 131 4.40 -18.18 25.48
N ALA A 132 4.10 -17.18 26.32
CA ALA A 132 3.30 -17.38 27.52
C ALA A 132 1.85 -17.83 27.24
N TRP A 133 1.36 -17.62 26.00
CA TRP A 133 -0.02 -17.91 25.60
C TRP A 133 -0.15 -19.13 24.67
N GLU A 134 0.95 -19.83 24.35
CA GLU A 134 0.98 -20.92 23.35
C GLU A 134 -0.04 -22.04 23.62
N ASN A 135 -0.23 -22.39 24.90
CA ASN A 135 -1.08 -23.51 25.32
C ASN A 135 -2.45 -23.09 25.87
N MET A 136 -2.83 -21.82 25.71
CA MET A 136 -4.11 -21.31 26.20
C MET A 136 -5.25 -21.71 25.27
N SER A 137 -6.39 -22.03 25.87
CA SER A 137 -7.67 -22.17 25.17
C SER A 137 -8.14 -20.81 24.62
N VAL A 138 -9.14 -20.82 23.73
CA VAL A 138 -9.72 -19.58 23.14
C VAL A 138 -10.21 -18.63 24.23
N ASP A 139 -10.87 -19.14 25.28
CA ASP A 139 -11.40 -18.30 26.35
C ASP A 139 -10.27 -17.73 27.23
N GLU A 140 -9.21 -18.50 27.49
CA GLU A 140 -8.01 -18.01 28.18
C GLU A 140 -7.25 -16.97 27.34
N LEU A 141 -7.20 -17.12 26.00
CA LEU A 141 -6.63 -16.11 25.11
C LEU A 141 -7.43 -14.80 25.14
N CYS A 142 -8.77 -14.88 25.19
CA CYS A 142 -9.61 -13.70 25.34
C CYS A 142 -9.30 -12.93 26.62
N GLU A 143 -9.16 -13.63 27.74
CA GLU A 143 -8.79 -13.04 29.03
C GLU A 143 -7.37 -12.46 28.98
N ALA A 144 -6.42 -13.19 28.41
CA ALA A 144 -5.03 -12.74 28.27
C ALA A 144 -4.93 -11.45 27.43
N ILE A 145 -5.65 -11.34 26.31
CA ILE A 145 -5.73 -10.11 25.51
C ILE A 145 -6.29 -8.96 26.36
N TYR A 146 -7.41 -9.22 27.05
CA TYR A 146 -8.05 -8.20 27.86
C TYR A 146 -7.14 -7.69 28.97
N GLU A 147 -6.57 -8.57 29.79
CA GLU A 147 -5.73 -8.18 30.92
C GLU A 147 -4.40 -7.53 30.48
N TYR A 148 -3.78 -8.03 29.39
CA TYR A 148 -2.57 -7.41 28.85
C TYR A 148 -2.84 -6.00 28.33
N THR A 149 -3.89 -5.82 27.52
CA THR A 149 -4.25 -4.50 26.96
C THR A 149 -4.61 -3.52 28.06
N LYS A 150 -5.43 -3.95 29.02
CA LYS A 150 -5.84 -3.15 30.19
C LYS A 150 -4.62 -2.74 31.02
N GLY A 151 -3.77 -3.69 31.41
CA GLY A 151 -2.60 -3.43 32.23
C GLY A 151 -1.63 -2.44 31.56
N ALA A 152 -1.38 -2.61 30.27
CA ALA A 152 -0.54 -1.66 29.53
C ALA A 152 -1.14 -0.26 29.47
N LEU A 153 -2.44 -0.13 29.25
CA LEU A 153 -3.12 1.15 29.22
C LEU A 153 -3.18 1.82 30.59
N GLU A 154 -3.41 1.06 31.66
CA GLU A 154 -3.38 1.56 33.04
C GLU A 154 -2.01 2.17 33.39
N GLU A 155 -0.90 1.49 33.02
CA GLU A 155 0.45 2.03 33.22
C GLU A 155 0.72 3.29 32.39
N LEU A 156 0.26 3.33 31.12
CA LEU A 156 0.36 4.53 30.29
C LEU A 156 -0.44 5.71 30.87
N VAL A 157 -1.67 5.48 31.30
CA VAL A 157 -2.53 6.50 31.93
C VAL A 157 -1.90 7.01 33.22
N LYS A 158 -1.45 6.11 34.10
CA LYS A 158 -0.76 6.43 35.36
C LYS A 158 0.53 7.23 35.12
N ALA A 159 1.23 6.96 34.02
CA ALA A 159 2.42 7.68 33.62
C ALA A 159 2.13 9.10 33.01
N GLY A 160 0.87 9.47 32.87
CA GLY A 160 0.44 10.71 32.21
C GLY A 160 0.61 10.70 30.69
N ALA A 161 0.69 9.49 30.11
CA ALA A 161 0.87 9.25 28.68
C ALA A 161 -0.32 8.52 28.04
N CYS A 162 -1.55 8.87 28.48
CA CYS A 162 -2.77 8.33 27.89
C CYS A 162 -2.75 8.44 26.36
N PRO A 163 -2.91 7.35 25.61
CA PRO A 163 -2.95 7.41 24.15
C PRO A 163 -4.22 8.11 23.66
N ASP A 164 -4.16 8.66 22.47
CA ASP A 164 -5.31 9.26 21.77
C ASP A 164 -5.98 8.22 20.84
N MET A 165 -5.26 7.15 20.50
CA MET A 165 -5.74 6.02 19.71
C MET A 165 -5.04 4.74 20.13
N VAL A 166 -5.75 3.62 20.05
CA VAL A 166 -5.20 2.28 20.25
C VAL A 166 -5.53 1.44 19.03
N GLN A 167 -4.53 0.74 18.54
CA GLN A 167 -4.67 -0.26 17.49
C GLN A 167 -4.72 -1.65 18.11
N VAL A 168 -5.80 -2.37 17.85
CA VAL A 168 -6.04 -3.74 18.33
C VAL A 168 -5.62 -4.74 17.26
N GLY A 169 -4.43 -5.31 17.43
CA GLY A 169 -3.78 -6.15 16.44
C GLY A 169 -3.07 -5.37 15.32
N ASN A 170 -2.05 -5.96 14.71
CA ASN A 170 -1.31 -5.40 13.59
C ASN A 170 -1.47 -6.26 12.35
N GLU A 171 -1.94 -5.65 11.24
CA GLU A 171 -2.12 -6.30 9.93
C GLU A 171 -2.88 -7.64 10.00
N ILE A 172 -3.99 -7.63 10.73
CA ILE A 172 -4.75 -8.84 11.08
C ILE A 172 -5.70 -9.33 9.96
N GLY A 173 -5.51 -8.91 8.71
CA GLY A 173 -6.34 -9.37 7.59
C GLY A 173 -6.33 -10.88 7.37
N ASN A 174 -5.24 -11.55 7.77
CA ASN A 174 -5.13 -13.01 7.81
C ASN A 174 -5.43 -13.62 9.20
N GLY A 175 -6.02 -12.82 10.10
CA GLY A 175 -6.28 -13.19 11.50
C GLY A 175 -5.15 -12.78 12.45
N MET A 176 -5.28 -13.12 13.73
CA MET A 176 -4.28 -12.91 14.79
C MET A 176 -4.22 -14.13 15.70
N LEU A 177 -3.13 -14.28 16.46
CA LEU A 177 -2.95 -15.39 17.42
C LEU A 177 -3.21 -16.76 16.77
N TRP A 178 -2.42 -17.06 15.75
CA TRP A 178 -2.57 -18.31 15.00
C TRP A 178 -2.25 -19.54 15.87
N GLU A 179 -2.95 -20.69 15.66
CA GLU A 179 -3.97 -20.95 14.61
C GLU A 179 -5.40 -20.53 15.03
N GLU A 180 -5.67 -20.30 16.30
CA GLU A 180 -7.04 -20.14 16.85
C GLU A 180 -7.79 -18.98 16.24
N GLY A 181 -7.13 -17.85 15.98
CA GLY A 181 -7.72 -16.65 15.37
C GLY A 181 -7.32 -16.42 13.92
N ARG A 182 -6.88 -17.46 13.18
CA ARG A 182 -6.62 -17.36 11.75
C ARG A 182 -7.91 -16.99 10.98
N ALA A 183 -7.81 -16.14 9.96
CA ALA A 183 -8.94 -15.81 9.09
C ALA A 183 -9.61 -17.09 8.55
N GLY A 184 -10.94 -17.14 8.65
CA GLY A 184 -11.74 -18.35 8.49
C GLY A 184 -12.29 -18.86 9.82
N ASN A 185 -11.58 -18.69 10.93
CA ASN A 185 -12.08 -18.92 12.30
C ASN A 185 -12.69 -17.62 12.86
N TRP A 186 -13.67 -17.07 12.14
CA TRP A 186 -14.21 -15.73 12.39
C TRP A 186 -14.79 -15.54 13.79
N ASP A 187 -15.44 -16.57 14.37
CA ASP A 187 -15.96 -16.52 15.75
C ASP A 187 -14.84 -16.27 16.76
N ASN A 188 -13.71 -16.96 16.63
CA ASN A 188 -12.59 -16.80 17.53
C ASN A 188 -11.89 -15.45 17.32
N LEU A 189 -11.65 -15.08 16.04
CA LEU A 189 -11.05 -13.80 15.70
C LEU A 189 -11.89 -12.63 16.25
N ALA A 190 -13.20 -12.69 16.10
CA ALA A 190 -14.10 -11.68 16.63
C ALA A 190 -14.05 -11.60 18.17
N LYS A 191 -13.98 -12.72 18.87
CA LYS A 191 -13.80 -12.75 20.33
C LYS A 191 -12.49 -12.06 20.74
N PHE A 192 -11.38 -12.36 20.05
CA PHE A 192 -10.08 -11.75 20.33
C PHE A 192 -10.09 -10.24 20.11
N ILE A 193 -10.60 -9.77 18.97
CA ILE A 193 -10.73 -8.35 18.68
C ILE A 193 -11.60 -7.65 19.73
N ASN A 194 -12.77 -8.23 20.06
CA ASN A 194 -13.69 -7.66 21.05
C ASN A 194 -13.09 -7.63 22.47
N SER A 195 -12.22 -8.60 22.84
CA SER A 195 -11.51 -8.58 24.12
C SER A 195 -10.56 -7.37 24.22
N GLY A 196 -9.81 -7.08 23.14
CA GLY A 196 -8.96 -5.90 23.06
C GLY A 196 -9.77 -4.60 23.09
N ILE A 197 -10.83 -4.52 22.30
CA ILE A 197 -11.76 -3.38 22.29
C ILE A 197 -12.32 -3.12 23.69
N LYS A 198 -12.83 -4.15 24.34
CA LYS A 198 -13.39 -4.06 25.70
C LYS A 198 -12.36 -3.51 26.69
N ALA A 199 -11.13 -4.00 26.65
CA ALA A 199 -10.06 -3.53 27.52
C ALA A 199 -9.79 -2.03 27.32
N VAL A 200 -9.76 -1.54 26.07
CA VAL A 200 -9.60 -0.11 25.76
C VAL A 200 -10.76 0.71 26.32
N ARG A 201 -12.01 0.30 26.07
CA ARG A 201 -13.20 1.01 26.57
C ARG A 201 -13.23 1.06 28.10
N ASP A 202 -12.94 -0.05 28.78
CA ASP A 202 -12.95 -0.14 30.26
C ASP A 202 -11.84 0.69 30.89
N THR A 203 -10.72 0.91 30.21
CA THR A 203 -9.55 1.65 30.73
C THR A 203 -9.57 3.12 30.36
N THR A 204 -10.39 3.53 29.40
CA THR A 204 -10.48 4.92 28.96
C THR A 204 -10.95 5.82 30.12
N PRO A 205 -10.15 6.82 30.54
CA PRO A 205 -10.56 7.76 31.59
C PRO A 205 -11.82 8.54 31.16
N LYS A 206 -12.68 8.86 32.13
CA LYS A 206 -13.99 9.51 31.88
C LYS A 206 -13.90 10.86 31.19
N ASP A 207 -12.76 11.55 31.33
CA ASP A 207 -12.46 12.86 30.75
C ASP A 207 -11.65 12.78 29.45
N LYS A 208 -11.44 11.57 28.92
CA LYS A 208 -10.67 11.29 27.72
C LYS A 208 -11.50 10.50 26.71
N GLU A 209 -11.08 10.57 25.46
CA GLU A 209 -11.52 9.72 24.38
C GLU A 209 -10.29 8.97 23.85
N ILE A 210 -10.38 7.65 23.74
CA ILE A 210 -9.39 6.83 23.07
C ILE A 210 -10.07 6.20 21.86
N LYS A 211 -9.66 6.58 20.66
CA LYS A 211 -10.15 5.94 19.43
C LYS A 211 -9.58 4.54 19.30
N ILE A 212 -10.36 3.63 18.75
CA ILE A 212 -9.93 2.25 18.48
C ILE A 212 -9.80 2.06 16.98
N MET A 213 -8.65 1.56 16.55
CA MET A 213 -8.35 1.23 15.17
C MET A 213 -8.20 -0.28 14.98
N ILE A 214 -8.83 -0.82 13.94
CA ILE A 214 -8.56 -2.15 13.41
C ILE A 214 -7.73 -2.00 12.14
N HIS A 215 -6.58 -2.66 12.09
CA HIS A 215 -5.56 -2.49 11.05
C HIS A 215 -5.37 -3.77 10.24
N ILE A 216 -5.46 -3.65 8.92
CA ILE A 216 -5.18 -4.73 7.98
C ILE A 216 -4.23 -4.29 6.86
N GLN A 217 -3.58 -5.25 6.22
CA GLN A 217 -2.74 -5.07 5.06
C GLN A 217 -3.54 -4.83 3.77
N ASP A 218 -2.84 -4.66 2.65
CA ASP A 218 -3.37 -4.60 1.28
C ASP A 218 -4.42 -3.51 1.03
N GLY A 219 -4.13 -2.28 1.48
CA GLY A 219 -5.03 -1.14 1.40
C GLY A 219 -5.52 -0.77 -0.01
N GLY A 220 -4.87 -1.22 -1.08
CA GLY A 220 -5.35 -1.07 -2.45
C GLY A 220 -6.28 -2.19 -2.91
N SER A 221 -6.44 -3.28 -2.14
CA SER A 221 -7.30 -4.41 -2.49
C SER A 221 -8.69 -4.26 -1.88
N ALA A 222 -9.61 -3.61 -2.59
CA ALA A 222 -10.96 -3.37 -2.09
C ALA A 222 -11.70 -4.66 -1.71
N GLN A 223 -11.58 -5.70 -2.52
CA GLN A 223 -12.25 -6.98 -2.27
C GLN A 223 -11.73 -7.67 -0.99
N PHE A 224 -10.41 -7.67 -0.79
CA PHE A 224 -9.80 -8.25 0.42
C PHE A 224 -10.24 -7.52 1.67
N CYS A 225 -10.13 -6.19 1.66
CA CYS A 225 -10.50 -5.35 2.79
C CYS A 225 -12.00 -5.44 3.12
N GLU A 226 -12.86 -5.37 2.10
CA GLU A 226 -14.30 -5.48 2.28
C GLU A 226 -14.70 -6.84 2.84
N ASN A 227 -14.12 -7.93 2.35
CA ASN A 227 -14.38 -9.29 2.85
C ASN A 227 -14.00 -9.41 4.32
N PHE A 228 -12.82 -8.91 4.71
CA PHE A 228 -12.39 -8.96 6.11
C PHE A 228 -13.36 -8.22 7.04
N PHE A 229 -13.62 -6.93 6.74
CA PHE A 229 -14.49 -6.12 7.60
C PHE A 229 -15.93 -6.62 7.61
N SER A 230 -16.46 -7.13 6.50
CA SER A 230 -17.79 -7.77 6.47
C SER A 230 -17.82 -8.99 7.39
N SER A 231 -16.80 -9.87 7.30
CA SER A 231 -16.74 -11.08 8.12
C SER A 231 -16.68 -10.77 9.61
N ILE A 232 -15.83 -9.83 10.04
CA ILE A 232 -15.76 -9.49 11.48
C ILE A 232 -17.05 -8.80 11.96
N HIS A 233 -17.71 -8.00 11.14
CA HIS A 233 -19.00 -7.38 11.47
C HIS A 233 -20.11 -8.42 11.62
N GLU A 234 -20.19 -9.41 10.72
CA GLU A 234 -21.14 -10.53 10.80
C GLU A 234 -20.97 -11.34 12.09
N HIS A 235 -19.75 -11.38 12.66
CA HIS A 235 -19.42 -12.05 13.91
C HIS A 235 -19.37 -11.10 15.12
N GLY A 236 -19.95 -9.91 15.00
CA GLY A 236 -20.23 -9.01 16.13
C GLY A 236 -19.10 -8.06 16.53
N VAL A 237 -18.14 -7.76 15.64
CA VAL A 237 -17.15 -6.70 15.85
C VAL A 237 -17.64 -5.41 15.20
N SER A 238 -18.08 -4.44 15.98
CA SER A 238 -18.58 -3.15 15.48
C SER A 238 -18.15 -1.94 16.30
N ASP A 239 -17.72 -2.14 17.56
CA ASP A 239 -17.35 -1.04 18.47
C ASP A 239 -15.87 -0.62 18.29
N TYR A 240 -15.53 -0.20 17.06
CA TYR A 240 -14.26 0.47 16.77
C TYR A 240 -14.54 1.75 15.96
N ASP A 241 -13.55 2.64 15.90
CA ASP A 241 -13.73 4.00 15.38
C ASP A 241 -13.08 4.19 14.01
N VAL A 242 -11.97 3.49 13.75
CA VAL A 242 -11.08 3.73 12.61
C VAL A 242 -10.68 2.42 11.92
N ILE A 243 -10.72 2.43 10.60
CA ILE A 243 -10.11 1.41 9.75
C ILE A 243 -8.69 1.88 9.40
N GLY A 244 -7.68 1.09 9.77
CA GLY A 244 -6.29 1.29 9.38
C GLY A 244 -5.91 0.37 8.22
N LEU A 245 -5.20 0.92 7.24
CA LEU A 245 -4.74 0.19 6.06
C LEU A 245 -3.22 0.31 5.92
N THR A 246 -2.51 -0.78 5.67
CA THR A 246 -1.16 -0.71 5.12
C THR A 246 -1.25 -0.43 3.63
N TYR A 247 -0.56 0.61 3.17
CA TYR A 247 -0.46 0.92 1.76
C TYR A 247 0.96 1.38 1.39
N TYR A 248 1.67 0.50 0.72
CA TYR A 248 2.95 0.83 0.10
C TYR A 248 2.75 0.91 -1.42
N PRO A 249 3.02 2.06 -2.07
CA PRO A 249 2.72 2.26 -3.49
C PRO A 249 3.36 1.24 -4.44
N TYR A 250 4.44 0.62 -4.02
CA TYR A 250 5.16 -0.39 -4.80
C TYR A 250 4.65 -1.83 -4.58
N TRP A 251 3.68 -2.08 -3.66
CA TRP A 251 3.12 -3.41 -3.38
C TRP A 251 1.59 -3.47 -3.42
N ASN A 252 0.91 -2.41 -3.03
CA ASN A 252 -0.51 -2.45 -2.72
C ASN A 252 -1.40 -1.73 -3.75
N GLY A 253 -1.03 -1.79 -5.03
CA GLY A 253 -1.84 -1.20 -6.11
C GLY A 253 -1.64 0.31 -6.30
N THR A 254 -2.52 0.91 -7.09
CA THR A 254 -2.45 2.32 -7.45
C THR A 254 -3.05 3.24 -6.36
N LEU A 255 -2.76 4.54 -6.45
CA LEU A 255 -3.40 5.54 -5.59
C LEU A 255 -4.93 5.59 -5.78
N MET A 256 -5.42 5.29 -6.99
CA MET A 256 -6.86 5.19 -7.25
C MET A 256 -7.49 3.96 -6.62
N ASP A 257 -6.76 2.82 -6.58
CA ASP A 257 -7.24 1.64 -5.85
C ASP A 257 -7.38 1.95 -4.36
N LEU A 258 -6.37 2.62 -3.76
CA LEU A 258 -6.45 3.09 -2.38
C LEU A 258 -7.65 4.03 -2.16
N LYS A 259 -7.83 5.04 -3.02
CA LYS A 259 -8.93 6.02 -2.91
C LYS A 259 -10.29 5.34 -2.97
N ASN A 260 -10.48 4.46 -3.95
CA ASN A 260 -11.73 3.72 -4.13
C ASN A 260 -12.01 2.82 -2.94
N ASN A 261 -10.98 2.17 -2.39
CA ASN A 261 -11.12 1.31 -1.23
C ASN A 261 -11.48 2.12 0.03
N ILE A 262 -10.82 3.26 0.28
CA ILE A 262 -11.16 4.16 1.40
C ILE A 262 -12.64 4.59 1.30
N ASN A 263 -13.09 5.04 0.12
CA ASN A 263 -14.48 5.45 -0.08
C ASN A 263 -15.45 4.29 0.14
N ASN A 264 -15.15 3.11 -0.39
CA ASN A 264 -15.99 1.92 -0.20
C ASN A 264 -16.10 1.55 1.29
N LEU A 265 -14.97 1.43 1.98
CA LEU A 265 -14.94 1.02 3.39
C LEU A 265 -15.62 2.06 4.30
N SER A 266 -15.35 3.34 4.08
CA SER A 266 -15.94 4.42 4.89
C SER A 266 -17.45 4.47 4.77
N HIS A 267 -18.00 4.28 3.57
CA HIS A 267 -19.43 4.25 3.34
C HIS A 267 -20.09 2.98 3.86
N LYS A 268 -19.48 1.81 3.60
CA LYS A 268 -20.07 0.52 3.96
C LYS A 268 -20.12 0.30 5.47
N PHE A 269 -19.06 0.70 6.18
CA PHE A 269 -18.92 0.42 7.62
C PHE A 269 -19.14 1.65 8.50
N ASP A 270 -19.38 2.82 7.92
CA ASP A 270 -19.55 4.11 8.63
C ASP A 270 -18.38 4.43 9.58
N LYS A 271 -17.14 4.21 9.11
CA LYS A 271 -15.90 4.42 9.86
C LYS A 271 -15.01 5.46 9.19
N ASP A 272 -14.19 6.13 10.01
CA ASP A 272 -13.06 6.88 9.50
C ASP A 272 -11.99 5.91 9.00
N VAL A 273 -11.26 6.30 7.93
CA VAL A 273 -10.20 5.45 7.35
C VAL A 273 -8.89 6.22 7.33
N LEU A 274 -7.79 5.56 7.69
CA LEU A 274 -6.45 6.10 7.56
C LEU A 274 -5.47 5.08 6.99
N VAL A 275 -4.39 5.55 6.41
CA VAL A 275 -3.24 4.72 6.05
C VAL A 275 -2.36 4.58 7.30
N ALA A 276 -2.38 3.38 7.91
CA ALA A 276 -1.64 3.09 9.14
C ALA A 276 -0.15 2.86 8.91
N GLU A 277 0.24 2.48 7.67
CA GLU A 277 1.62 2.31 7.25
C GLU A 277 1.80 2.68 5.78
N THR A 278 2.80 3.50 5.51
CA THR A 278 3.31 3.82 4.17
C THR A 278 4.76 4.24 4.25
N ALA A 279 5.53 4.03 3.19
CA ALA A 279 6.89 4.54 3.04
C ALA A 279 7.27 4.62 1.56
N PHE A 280 8.39 5.29 1.26
CA PHE A 280 8.99 5.32 -0.07
C PHE A 280 10.51 5.54 0.04
N PRO A 281 11.34 4.90 -0.80
CA PRO A 281 12.78 5.01 -0.69
C PRO A 281 13.31 6.37 -1.18
N PHE A 282 14.32 6.90 -0.47
CA PHE A 282 15.06 8.07 -0.93
C PHE A 282 16.29 7.70 -1.78
N THR A 283 16.71 6.44 -1.73
CA THR A 283 17.86 5.90 -2.48
C THR A 283 17.71 4.38 -2.66
N TYR A 284 18.48 3.80 -3.58
CA TYR A 284 18.66 2.35 -3.70
C TYR A 284 19.97 1.85 -3.04
N GLU A 285 20.76 2.77 -2.47
CA GLU A 285 21.97 2.41 -1.74
C GLU A 285 21.61 1.68 -0.44
N ASP A 286 22.49 0.81 -0.01
CA ASP A 286 22.42 0.01 1.19
C ASP A 286 23.62 0.42 2.08
N ALA A 287 23.37 0.72 3.35
CA ALA A 287 24.39 1.23 4.25
C ALA A 287 24.81 0.24 5.33
N ASP A 288 24.19 -0.92 5.39
CA ASP A 288 24.54 -1.95 6.37
C ASP A 288 24.70 -3.37 5.75
N ILE A 289 24.56 -4.42 6.54
CA ILE A 289 24.78 -5.80 6.09
C ILE A 289 23.52 -6.53 5.64
N THR A 290 22.36 -5.90 5.78
CA THR A 290 21.05 -6.51 5.47
C THR A 290 20.46 -5.86 4.24
N PRO A 291 20.30 -6.59 3.13
CA PRO A 291 19.79 -6.01 1.90
C PRO A 291 18.43 -5.32 2.10
N ASN A 292 18.31 -4.14 1.52
CA ASN A 292 17.05 -3.38 1.55
C ASN A 292 15.89 -4.16 0.89
N LEU A 293 14.71 -4.15 1.50
CA LEU A 293 13.50 -4.75 0.94
C LEU A 293 13.00 -4.04 -0.32
N VAL A 294 13.29 -2.74 -0.44
CA VAL A 294 12.84 -1.92 -1.57
C VAL A 294 14.04 -1.49 -2.39
N GLY A 295 14.13 -2.00 -3.60
CA GLY A 295 15.20 -1.75 -4.56
C GLY A 295 14.70 -1.16 -5.87
N LYS A 296 15.55 -1.22 -6.90
CA LYS A 296 15.23 -0.65 -8.22
C LYS A 296 14.07 -1.34 -8.94
N GLU A 297 13.77 -2.59 -8.61
CA GLU A 297 12.66 -3.34 -9.23
C GLU A 297 11.31 -2.69 -8.95
N GLN A 298 11.14 -2.06 -7.78
CA GLN A 298 9.91 -1.40 -7.38
C GLN A 298 9.65 -0.11 -8.19
N GLU A 299 10.66 0.48 -8.80
CA GLU A 299 10.50 1.59 -9.75
C GLU A 299 9.62 1.19 -10.95
N ASN A 300 9.71 -0.07 -11.41
CA ASN A 300 8.90 -0.55 -12.52
C ASN A 300 7.40 -0.61 -12.19
N VAL A 301 7.05 -0.70 -10.91
CA VAL A 301 5.65 -0.72 -10.44
C VAL A 301 5.12 0.70 -10.30
N THR A 302 5.89 1.59 -9.69
CA THR A 302 5.44 2.95 -9.38
C THR A 302 5.66 3.94 -10.53
N GLY A 303 6.59 3.66 -11.44
CA GLY A 303 7.09 4.61 -12.43
C GLY A 303 7.94 5.74 -11.83
N ILE A 304 8.23 5.68 -10.54
CA ILE A 304 8.91 6.74 -9.78
C ILE A 304 10.22 6.20 -9.19
N ALA A 305 11.36 6.77 -9.58
CA ALA A 305 12.67 6.38 -9.07
C ALA A 305 12.87 6.83 -7.61
N ALA A 306 13.69 6.10 -6.85
CA ALA A 306 14.10 6.52 -5.52
C ALA A 306 14.91 7.81 -5.58
N SER A 307 14.48 8.81 -4.84
CA SER A 307 15.20 10.05 -4.58
C SER A 307 14.53 10.79 -3.41
N VAL A 308 15.24 11.73 -2.81
CA VAL A 308 14.69 12.57 -1.72
C VAL A 308 13.46 13.36 -2.19
N ASP A 309 13.50 13.92 -3.40
CA ASP A 309 12.38 14.67 -3.97
C ASP A 309 11.18 13.77 -4.26
N ASN A 310 11.42 12.58 -4.79
CA ASN A 310 10.37 11.62 -5.09
C ASN A 310 9.80 10.97 -3.82
N GLN A 311 10.61 10.75 -2.77
CA GLN A 311 10.11 10.34 -1.47
C GLN A 311 9.14 11.36 -0.89
N LYS A 312 9.49 12.66 -1.00
CA LYS A 312 8.60 13.76 -0.62
C LYS A 312 7.30 13.72 -1.44
N LEU A 313 7.43 13.70 -2.75
CA LEU A 313 6.30 13.72 -3.68
C LEU A 313 5.34 12.55 -3.43
N VAL A 314 5.84 11.32 -3.34
CA VAL A 314 5.00 10.13 -3.12
C VAL A 314 4.30 10.21 -1.76
N THR A 315 4.98 10.68 -0.71
CA THR A 315 4.36 10.89 0.59
C THR A 315 3.22 11.92 0.52
N GLU A 316 3.42 13.02 -0.19
CA GLU A 316 2.39 14.03 -0.42
C GLU A 316 1.22 13.49 -1.27
N LEU A 317 1.50 12.66 -2.29
CA LEU A 317 0.46 12.01 -3.10
C LEU A 317 -0.41 11.06 -2.28
N VAL A 318 0.19 10.25 -1.41
CA VAL A 318 -0.57 9.38 -0.50
C VAL A 318 -1.43 10.22 0.45
N MET A 319 -0.87 11.27 1.05
CA MET A 319 -1.64 12.19 1.90
C MET A 319 -2.79 12.86 1.14
N ASN A 320 -2.55 13.33 -0.10
CA ASN A 320 -3.58 13.94 -0.94
C ASN A 320 -4.68 12.94 -1.30
N THR A 321 -4.32 11.72 -1.63
CA THR A 321 -5.27 10.63 -1.91
C THR A 321 -6.19 10.40 -0.73
N VAL A 322 -5.64 10.27 0.47
CA VAL A 322 -6.42 10.09 1.71
C VAL A 322 -7.26 11.33 2.01
N ALA A 323 -6.69 12.53 1.90
CA ALA A 323 -7.38 13.80 2.20
C ALA A 323 -8.54 14.10 1.25
N THR A 324 -8.49 13.60 0.01
CA THR A 324 -9.54 13.74 -1.01
C THR A 324 -10.50 12.55 -1.06
N SER A 325 -10.32 11.55 -0.19
CA SER A 325 -11.24 10.43 -0.02
C SER A 325 -12.30 10.76 1.04
N ASP A 326 -13.45 10.09 0.96
CA ASP A 326 -14.52 10.24 1.92
C ASP A 326 -14.08 9.65 3.28
N ARG A 327 -14.15 10.49 4.33
CA ARG A 327 -13.71 10.13 5.69
C ARG A 327 -12.26 9.64 5.80
N GLY A 328 -11.40 10.01 4.83
CA GLY A 328 -9.96 9.82 4.95
C GLY A 328 -9.39 10.81 5.96
N ILE A 329 -8.76 10.32 7.04
CA ILE A 329 -8.34 11.17 8.17
C ILE A 329 -6.83 11.37 8.31
N GLY A 330 -6.00 10.67 7.55
CA GLY A 330 -4.55 10.84 7.58
C GLY A 330 -3.73 9.61 7.28
N ILE A 331 -2.43 9.73 7.53
CA ILE A 331 -1.45 8.66 7.34
C ILE A 331 -0.53 8.52 8.54
N PHE A 332 0.11 7.36 8.67
CA PHE A 332 1.35 7.16 9.42
C PHE A 332 2.45 6.71 8.46
N TYR A 333 3.54 7.46 8.41
CA TYR A 333 4.75 7.04 7.72
C TYR A 333 5.48 6.03 8.61
N TRP A 334 5.84 4.88 8.04
CA TRP A 334 6.46 3.81 8.82
C TRP A 334 7.95 4.04 8.96
N GLU A 335 8.40 4.19 10.20
CA GLU A 335 9.79 4.28 10.65
C GLU A 335 10.65 5.33 9.91
N PRO A 336 10.21 6.60 9.80
CA PRO A 336 11.02 7.64 9.15
C PRO A 336 12.36 7.90 9.83
N VAL A 337 12.52 7.43 11.07
CA VAL A 337 13.72 7.63 11.91
C VAL A 337 14.67 6.45 11.92
N TRP A 338 14.35 5.34 11.24
CA TRP A 338 15.15 4.11 11.33
C TRP A 338 16.40 4.19 10.46
N ILE A 339 17.42 4.90 10.95
CA ILE A 339 18.75 4.97 10.34
C ILE A 339 19.58 3.72 10.71
N PRO A 340 20.57 3.33 9.89
CA PRO A 340 21.42 2.15 10.15
C PRO A 340 22.35 2.40 11.35
N VAL A 341 22.03 1.76 12.47
CA VAL A 341 22.84 1.80 13.69
C VAL A 341 23.05 0.38 14.20
N LYS A 342 24.31 0.00 14.39
CA LYS A 342 24.65 -1.33 14.89
C LYS A 342 23.99 -1.59 16.25
N GLY A 343 23.21 -2.65 16.35
CA GLY A 343 22.45 -3.02 17.54
C GLY A 343 21.00 -2.54 17.54
N ALA A 344 20.62 -1.72 16.56
CA ALA A 344 19.24 -1.25 16.38
C ALA A 344 18.61 -1.78 15.07
N GLY A 345 19.04 -2.97 14.61
CA GLY A 345 18.49 -3.63 13.44
C GLY A 345 17.16 -4.33 13.67
N ALA A 346 16.59 -4.88 12.60
CA ALA A 346 15.32 -5.61 12.64
C ALA A 346 15.44 -6.98 13.31
N VAL A 347 16.63 -7.60 13.22
CA VAL A 347 16.95 -8.89 13.81
C VAL A 347 18.31 -8.83 14.51
N LYS A 348 18.50 -9.67 15.54
CA LYS A 348 19.73 -9.68 16.32
C LYS A 348 20.96 -9.98 15.47
N GLY A 349 21.93 -9.07 15.50
CA GLY A 349 23.16 -9.14 14.72
C GLY A 349 22.97 -8.89 13.22
N GLY A 350 21.75 -8.56 12.81
CA GLY A 350 21.43 -8.09 11.47
C GLY A 350 21.48 -6.57 11.36
N GLY A 351 21.12 -6.07 10.20
CA GLY A 351 20.96 -4.66 9.92
C GLY A 351 19.49 -4.24 9.85
N ASN A 352 19.28 -3.17 9.16
CA ASN A 352 17.98 -2.56 8.94
C ASN A 352 17.62 -2.62 7.44
N GLU A 353 16.70 -3.48 7.06
CA GLU A 353 16.25 -3.63 5.68
C GLU A 353 15.35 -2.49 5.17
N TRP A 354 15.14 -1.44 6.00
CA TRP A 354 14.26 -0.29 5.71
C TRP A 354 14.97 1.05 5.73
N GLU A 355 16.27 1.11 6.03
CA GLU A 355 16.97 2.38 6.21
C GLU A 355 16.92 3.30 4.98
N ASN A 356 16.81 2.74 3.78
CA ASN A 356 16.67 3.51 2.54
C ASN A 356 15.30 4.19 2.39
N GLN A 357 14.36 3.93 3.30
CA GLN A 357 13.05 4.57 3.36
C GLN A 357 12.92 5.55 4.54
N ALA A 358 13.95 5.68 5.37
CA ALA A 358 13.98 6.72 6.40
C ALA A 358 13.88 8.12 5.79
N MET A 359 13.43 9.09 6.58
CA MET A 359 13.43 10.53 6.19
C MET A 359 14.63 11.28 6.79
N PHE A 360 15.61 10.53 7.19
CA PHE A 360 16.95 10.97 7.53
C PHE A 360 17.95 10.18 6.69
N SER A 361 19.07 10.82 6.31
CA SER A 361 20.17 10.12 5.64
C SER A 361 20.78 9.06 6.56
N PHE A 362 21.58 8.18 6.04
CA PHE A 362 22.21 7.09 6.81
C PHE A 362 23.06 7.59 8.00
N ASP A 363 23.53 8.82 7.95
CA ASP A 363 24.25 9.50 9.02
C ASP A 363 23.35 10.36 9.94
N GLY A 364 22.03 10.26 9.79
CA GLY A 364 21.04 10.88 10.66
C GLY A 364 20.69 12.34 10.34
N LYS A 365 21.12 12.89 9.20
CA LYS A 365 20.73 14.23 8.79
C LYS A 365 19.34 14.24 8.17
N ALA A 366 18.47 15.16 8.59
CA ALA A 366 17.12 15.33 8.06
C ALA A 366 17.16 15.54 6.53
N LEU A 367 16.39 14.76 5.80
CA LEU A 367 16.19 14.87 4.37
C LEU A 367 15.06 15.86 4.04
N GLU A 368 15.17 16.54 2.91
CA GLU A 368 14.15 17.50 2.45
C GLU A 368 12.76 16.84 2.29
N SER A 369 12.70 15.53 2.10
CA SER A 369 11.47 14.74 2.07
C SER A 369 10.65 14.83 3.36
N LEU A 370 11.28 15.06 4.51
CA LEU A 370 10.58 15.27 5.79
C LEU A 370 9.60 16.46 5.73
N LYS A 371 9.84 17.43 4.84
CA LYS A 371 8.93 18.56 4.62
C LYS A 371 7.58 18.17 4.00
N ALA A 372 7.42 16.91 3.54
CA ALA A 372 6.12 16.39 3.13
C ALA A 372 5.06 16.55 4.23
N PHE A 373 5.44 16.44 5.48
CA PHE A 373 4.50 16.63 6.60
C PHE A 373 4.02 18.09 6.80
N LYS A 374 4.54 19.05 6.03
CA LYS A 374 3.94 20.39 5.93
C LYS A 374 2.74 20.44 4.98
N PHE A 375 2.38 19.30 4.38
CA PHE A 375 1.18 19.15 3.56
C PHE A 375 -0.07 19.64 4.31
N GLU A 376 -0.94 20.33 3.58
CA GLU A 376 -2.26 20.71 4.05
C GLU A 376 -3.32 20.17 3.07
N PRO A 377 -4.42 19.59 3.56
CA PRO A 377 -5.50 19.12 2.69
C PRO A 377 -5.97 20.22 1.73
N GLY A 378 -6.02 19.89 0.43
CA GLY A 378 -6.41 20.82 -0.62
C GLY A 378 -5.28 21.74 -1.12
N SER A 379 -4.04 21.57 -0.65
CA SER A 379 -2.90 22.36 -1.11
C SER A 379 -2.29 21.89 -2.44
N MET A 380 -2.57 20.65 -2.84
CA MET A 380 -2.05 20.06 -4.07
C MET A 380 -3.02 20.32 -5.23
N ASP A 381 -2.48 20.78 -6.36
CA ASP A 381 -3.23 20.85 -7.62
C ASP A 381 -3.42 19.42 -8.15
N ASN A 382 -4.65 19.04 -8.44
CA ASN A 382 -5.03 17.68 -8.79
C ASN A 382 -4.82 17.30 -10.27
N ASP A 383 -4.31 18.21 -11.11
CA ASP A 383 -4.15 17.98 -12.56
C ASP A 383 -2.70 18.11 -13.05
N ILE A 384 -1.74 17.92 -12.14
CA ILE A 384 -0.32 17.97 -12.47
C ILE A 384 0.16 16.57 -12.87
N PRO A 385 0.77 16.38 -14.04
CA PRO A 385 1.42 15.12 -14.40
C PRO A 385 2.65 14.89 -13.52
N VAL A 386 2.77 13.68 -12.96
CA VAL A 386 3.77 13.30 -11.95
C VAL A 386 4.90 12.47 -12.55
N CYS A 387 4.55 11.41 -13.27
CA CYS A 387 5.51 10.53 -13.95
C CYS A 387 4.84 9.81 -15.12
N SER A 388 5.65 9.34 -16.06
CA SER A 388 5.22 8.43 -17.11
C SER A 388 5.68 7.01 -16.80
N TYR A 389 4.78 6.04 -17.01
CA TYR A 389 5.13 4.62 -16.90
C TYR A 389 5.86 4.19 -18.17
N ARG A 390 6.92 3.40 -17.99
CA ARG A 390 7.64 2.82 -19.12
C ARG A 390 6.78 1.76 -19.81
N HIS A 391 6.77 1.77 -21.15
CA HIS A 391 6.22 0.66 -21.91
C HIS A 391 7.20 -0.51 -21.89
N LYS A 392 6.67 -1.76 -21.87
CA LYS A 392 7.49 -2.94 -22.12
C LYS A 392 8.02 -2.92 -23.55
N GLU A 393 8.96 -3.78 -23.86
CA GLU A 393 9.48 -3.91 -25.23
C GLU A 393 8.36 -4.23 -26.24
N VAL A 394 8.54 -3.77 -27.48
CA VAL A 394 7.71 -4.15 -28.63
C VAL A 394 8.54 -4.94 -29.62
N SER A 395 7.89 -5.86 -30.34
CA SER A 395 8.55 -6.63 -31.41
C SER A 395 8.04 -6.15 -32.78
N VAL A 396 8.96 -5.99 -33.71
CA VAL A 396 8.67 -5.60 -35.09
C VAL A 396 9.36 -6.58 -36.05
N ASN A 397 8.82 -6.74 -37.24
CA ASN A 397 9.38 -7.69 -38.21
C ASN A 397 10.61 -7.11 -38.90
N LEU A 398 11.59 -7.96 -39.16
CA LEU A 398 12.72 -7.65 -40.02
C LEU A 398 12.21 -7.21 -41.42
N GLY A 399 12.77 -6.14 -41.97
CA GLY A 399 12.38 -5.56 -43.25
C GLY A 399 11.12 -4.69 -43.21
N SER A 400 10.56 -4.43 -42.02
CA SER A 400 9.41 -3.52 -41.88
C SER A 400 9.76 -2.10 -42.35
N THR A 401 8.83 -1.49 -43.08
CA THR A 401 8.92 -0.09 -43.47
C THR A 401 8.74 0.85 -42.26
N VAL A 402 9.16 2.11 -42.40
CA VAL A 402 8.99 3.12 -41.32
C VAL A 402 7.52 3.28 -40.90
N ASP A 403 6.59 3.19 -41.84
CA ASP A 403 5.16 3.30 -41.53
C ASP A 403 4.62 2.08 -40.78
N GLU A 404 5.10 0.87 -41.12
CA GLU A 404 4.79 -0.35 -40.36
C GLU A 404 5.41 -0.28 -38.98
N LEU A 405 6.66 0.15 -38.83
CA LEU A 405 7.28 0.36 -37.51
C LEU A 405 6.45 1.31 -36.64
N LYS A 406 6.01 2.44 -37.18
CA LYS A 406 5.15 3.40 -36.45
C LYS A 406 3.83 2.80 -35.98
N ALA A 407 3.25 1.88 -36.76
CA ALA A 407 1.98 1.25 -36.44
C ALA A 407 2.08 0.28 -35.25
N GLU A 408 3.26 -0.30 -35.03
CA GLU A 408 3.52 -1.23 -33.92
C GLU A 408 3.94 -0.51 -32.63
N LEU A 409 4.33 0.76 -32.70
CA LEU A 409 4.72 1.50 -31.51
C LEU A 409 3.50 1.95 -30.70
N PRO A 410 3.55 1.96 -29.36
CA PRO A 410 2.46 2.45 -28.55
C PRO A 410 2.21 3.94 -28.87
N PRO A 411 0.97 4.32 -29.24
CA PRO A 411 0.65 5.72 -29.54
C PRO A 411 0.53 6.59 -28.30
N THR A 412 0.35 5.97 -27.12
CA THR A 412 0.22 6.63 -25.82
C THR A 412 1.06 5.93 -24.78
N LEU A 413 1.46 6.66 -23.74
CA LEU A 413 1.97 6.11 -22.50
C LEU A 413 1.04 6.46 -21.33
N LYS A 414 1.03 5.61 -20.32
CA LYS A 414 0.33 5.90 -19.07
C LYS A 414 1.08 6.96 -18.28
N VAL A 415 0.37 8.00 -17.84
CA VAL A 415 0.90 9.09 -17.02
C VAL A 415 0.11 9.16 -15.72
N LEU A 416 0.80 9.10 -14.57
CA LEU A 416 0.22 9.34 -13.26
C LEU A 416 0.04 10.85 -13.07
N TYR A 417 -1.13 11.25 -12.56
CA TYR A 417 -1.44 12.62 -12.17
C TYR A 417 -1.52 12.75 -10.64
N SER A 418 -1.38 13.97 -10.17
CA SER A 418 -1.38 14.30 -8.73
C SER A 418 -2.69 14.00 -8.00
N ASP A 419 -3.79 13.82 -8.72
CA ASP A 419 -5.07 13.30 -8.18
C ASP A 419 -5.09 11.77 -8.01
N GLY A 420 -3.99 11.09 -8.36
CA GLY A 420 -3.86 9.64 -8.34
C GLY A 420 -4.38 8.94 -9.60
N THR A 421 -4.98 9.67 -10.55
CA THR A 421 -5.45 9.06 -11.81
C THR A 421 -4.30 8.71 -12.74
N ILE A 422 -4.47 7.62 -13.50
CA ILE A 422 -3.55 7.22 -14.56
C ILE A 422 -4.28 7.42 -15.89
N ARG A 423 -3.69 8.24 -16.77
CA ARG A 423 -4.30 8.63 -18.05
C ARG A 423 -3.39 8.22 -19.21
N ASP A 424 -3.99 7.83 -20.33
CA ASP A 424 -3.27 7.56 -21.56
C ASP A 424 -2.98 8.89 -22.28
N VAL A 425 -1.70 9.21 -22.45
CA VAL A 425 -1.23 10.49 -23.02
C VAL A 425 -0.40 10.21 -24.28
N PRO A 426 -0.63 10.93 -25.40
CA PRO A 426 0.15 10.76 -26.62
C PRO A 426 1.66 10.87 -26.37
N VAL A 427 2.42 9.99 -27.03
CA VAL A 427 3.89 9.98 -26.99
C VAL A 427 4.47 10.21 -28.38
N GLU A 428 5.54 10.99 -28.45
CA GLU A 428 6.32 11.22 -29.67
C GLU A 428 7.60 10.38 -29.60
N TRP A 429 7.74 9.36 -30.48
CA TRP A 429 8.92 8.53 -30.59
C TRP A 429 9.92 9.06 -31.60
N ASP A 430 11.20 9.11 -31.22
CA ASP A 430 12.29 9.44 -32.15
C ASP A 430 12.75 8.16 -32.88
N LEU A 431 12.41 8.04 -34.14
CA LEU A 431 12.75 6.90 -34.98
C LEU A 431 14.07 7.08 -35.74
N SER A 432 14.79 8.17 -35.53
CA SER A 432 16.01 8.49 -36.32
C SER A 432 17.12 7.44 -36.20
N GLY A 433 17.13 6.66 -35.10
CA GLY A 433 18.10 5.60 -34.85
C GLY A 433 17.55 4.18 -35.06
N LEU A 434 16.29 4.03 -35.51
CA LEU A 434 15.64 2.73 -35.67
C LEU A 434 15.66 2.32 -37.15
N SER A 435 16.23 1.12 -37.42
CA SER A 435 16.13 0.45 -38.70
C SER A 435 15.69 -0.99 -38.47
N ALA A 436 14.79 -1.49 -39.32
CA ALA A 436 14.41 -2.89 -39.33
C ALA A 436 15.23 -3.74 -40.30
N ASP A 437 16.37 -3.23 -40.83
CA ASP A 437 17.21 -3.96 -41.78
C ASP A 437 18.07 -5.07 -41.15
N THR A 438 18.18 -5.07 -39.82
CA THR A 438 18.96 -6.07 -39.07
C THR A 438 18.22 -6.50 -37.82
N GLU A 439 18.29 -7.80 -37.51
CA GLU A 439 17.79 -8.32 -36.24
C GLU A 439 18.54 -7.76 -35.04
N GLY A 440 17.81 -7.53 -33.95
CA GLY A 440 18.42 -7.07 -32.71
C GLY A 440 17.49 -6.26 -31.83
N LYS A 441 18.01 -5.84 -30.68
CA LYS A 441 17.33 -4.93 -29.76
C LYS A 441 17.84 -3.51 -29.95
N PHE A 442 16.93 -2.60 -30.19
CA PHE A 442 17.18 -1.19 -30.36
C PHE A 442 16.44 -0.42 -29.27
N THR A 443 17.05 0.62 -28.74
CA THR A 443 16.37 1.54 -27.82
C THR A 443 16.10 2.85 -28.55
N ILE A 444 14.85 3.29 -28.54
CA ILE A 444 14.44 4.58 -29.08
C ILE A 444 14.00 5.50 -27.96
N ALA A 445 14.29 6.79 -28.13
CA ALA A 445 13.81 7.83 -27.22
C ALA A 445 12.37 8.22 -27.55
N GLY A 446 11.63 8.62 -26.53
CA GLY A 446 10.29 9.16 -26.67
C GLY A 446 10.05 10.34 -25.75
N LYS A 447 9.04 11.12 -26.05
CA LYS A 447 8.62 12.24 -25.20
C LYS A 447 7.11 12.22 -24.98
N VAL A 448 6.72 12.26 -23.72
CA VAL A 448 5.33 12.36 -23.29
C VAL A 448 5.20 13.53 -22.31
N LEU A 449 4.49 14.59 -22.69
CA LEU A 449 4.48 15.86 -21.96
C LEU A 449 5.92 16.38 -21.73
N SER A 450 6.30 16.57 -20.45
CA SER A 450 7.65 16.99 -20.06
C SER A 450 8.58 15.83 -19.76
N PHE A 451 8.11 14.57 -19.81
CA PHE A 451 8.88 13.39 -19.43
C PHE A 451 9.60 12.80 -20.63
N ASP A 452 10.87 12.45 -20.42
CA ASP A 452 11.63 11.62 -21.34
C ASP A 452 11.27 10.14 -21.08
N SER A 453 11.15 9.37 -22.15
CA SER A 453 10.84 7.94 -22.08
C SER A 453 11.74 7.19 -23.06
N GLU A 454 11.89 5.88 -22.82
CA GLU A 454 12.62 4.98 -23.66
C GLU A 454 11.79 3.74 -23.97
N LEU A 455 11.90 3.22 -25.18
CA LEU A 455 11.25 2.00 -25.59
C LEU A 455 12.26 1.05 -26.23
N THR A 456 12.28 -0.19 -25.78
CA THR A 456 13.05 -1.25 -26.47
C THR A 456 12.22 -1.81 -27.61
N VAL A 457 12.78 -1.73 -28.82
CA VAL A 457 12.23 -2.30 -30.05
C VAL A 457 13.05 -3.53 -30.42
N ASN A 458 12.39 -4.68 -30.51
CA ASN A 458 12.98 -5.97 -30.84
C ASN A 458 12.71 -6.25 -32.32
N VAL A 459 13.71 -6.13 -33.18
CA VAL A 459 13.58 -6.49 -34.59
C VAL A 459 13.84 -8.00 -34.72
N ILE A 460 12.81 -8.73 -35.10
CA ILE A 460 12.82 -10.18 -35.19
C ILE A 460 12.43 -10.67 -36.58
N GLN A 461 12.84 -11.88 -36.92
CA GLN A 461 12.35 -12.54 -38.12
C GLN A 461 10.82 -12.60 -38.10
N LYS A 462 10.20 -12.42 -39.25
CA LYS A 462 8.75 -12.48 -39.35
C LYS A 462 8.30 -13.93 -39.09
N ASP A 463 7.48 -14.09 -38.06
CA ASP A 463 6.83 -15.38 -37.80
C ASP A 463 5.84 -15.71 -38.95
N LEU A 464 5.94 -16.91 -39.51
CA LEU A 464 4.99 -17.40 -40.51
C LEU A 464 3.73 -17.99 -39.87
N LEU A 465 3.81 -18.33 -38.61
CA LEU A 465 2.69 -18.82 -37.82
C LEU A 465 2.02 -17.63 -37.07
N SER A 466 0.72 -17.73 -36.91
CA SER A 466 -0.09 -16.72 -36.24
C SER A 466 -0.49 -17.17 -34.82
N ASN A 467 -0.76 -16.20 -33.93
CA ASN A 467 -1.26 -16.48 -32.58
C ASN A 467 -0.41 -17.53 -31.81
N LEU A 468 0.91 -17.37 -31.85
CA LEU A 468 1.87 -18.32 -31.26
C LEU A 468 1.73 -18.42 -29.73
N GLY A 469 1.29 -17.37 -29.07
CA GLY A 469 1.04 -17.31 -27.63
C GLY A 469 -0.38 -17.68 -27.22
N PHE A 470 -1.24 -18.06 -28.14
CA PHE A 470 -2.67 -18.37 -27.91
C PHE A 470 -3.49 -17.22 -27.31
N GLU A 471 -3.01 -15.96 -27.43
CA GLU A 471 -3.67 -14.79 -26.85
C GLU A 471 -5.06 -14.53 -27.45
N ASP A 472 -5.30 -14.99 -28.68
CA ASP A 472 -6.59 -14.94 -29.36
C ASP A 472 -7.32 -16.30 -29.32
N GLY A 473 -7.14 -17.07 -28.25
CA GLY A 473 -7.72 -18.41 -28.12
C GLY A 473 -7.15 -19.38 -29.14
N ASN A 474 -8.00 -20.19 -29.79
CA ASN A 474 -7.60 -21.14 -30.82
C ASN A 474 -7.57 -20.55 -32.25
N THR A 475 -7.61 -19.22 -32.39
CA THR A 475 -7.53 -18.57 -33.70
C THR A 475 -6.27 -19.01 -34.44
N ALA A 476 -6.42 -19.44 -35.69
CA ALA A 476 -5.39 -20.01 -36.56
C ALA A 476 -4.82 -21.37 -36.14
N TRP A 477 -5.21 -21.95 -35.02
CA TRP A 477 -4.81 -23.27 -34.59
C TRP A 477 -5.91 -24.29 -34.83
N GLU A 478 -5.55 -25.43 -35.38
CA GLU A 478 -6.43 -26.56 -35.58
C GLU A 478 -5.98 -27.72 -34.67
N THR A 479 -6.94 -28.45 -34.12
CA THR A 479 -6.68 -29.60 -33.26
C THR A 479 -7.39 -30.84 -33.80
N ASP A 480 -6.67 -31.96 -33.88
CA ASP A 480 -7.18 -33.27 -34.24
C ASP A 480 -6.86 -34.30 -33.16
N GLY A 481 -7.56 -35.45 -33.21
CA GLY A 481 -7.35 -36.55 -32.26
C GLY A 481 -8.19 -36.41 -31.00
N SER A 482 -7.57 -36.58 -29.83
CA SER A 482 -8.24 -36.52 -28.54
C SER A 482 -8.40 -35.04 -28.08
N VAL A 483 -9.19 -34.29 -28.82
CA VAL A 483 -9.34 -32.83 -28.62
C VAL A 483 -9.87 -32.46 -27.24
N GLU A 484 -10.60 -33.34 -26.58
CA GLU A 484 -11.10 -33.17 -25.22
C GLU A 484 -9.99 -33.18 -24.15
N SER A 485 -8.80 -33.69 -24.51
CA SER A 485 -7.63 -33.74 -23.63
C SER A 485 -6.76 -32.47 -23.71
N GLY A 486 -7.11 -31.54 -24.60
CA GLY A 486 -6.38 -30.27 -24.79
C GLY A 486 -7.26 -29.04 -24.54
N SER A 487 -6.68 -27.98 -24.04
CA SER A 487 -7.37 -26.70 -23.86
C SER A 487 -6.39 -25.54 -23.89
N ILE A 488 -6.87 -24.39 -24.35
CA ILE A 488 -6.17 -23.10 -24.18
C ILE A 488 -6.62 -22.49 -22.88
N THR A 489 -5.67 -22.09 -22.05
CA THR A 489 -5.94 -21.61 -20.68
C THR A 489 -4.95 -20.53 -20.26
N ASP A 490 -5.42 -19.60 -19.44
CA ASP A 490 -4.64 -18.64 -18.66
C ASP A 490 -4.34 -19.13 -17.24
N SER A 491 -4.67 -20.38 -16.97
CA SER A 491 -4.76 -20.97 -15.65
C SER A 491 -3.42 -20.98 -14.89
N THR A 492 -3.56 -20.97 -13.58
CA THR A 492 -2.50 -21.02 -12.58
C THR A 492 -1.67 -22.31 -12.56
N SER A 493 -1.97 -23.30 -13.40
CA SER A 493 -1.29 -24.60 -13.42
C SER A 493 -0.02 -24.65 -14.28
N GLY A 494 0.30 -23.60 -15.01
CA GLY A 494 1.52 -23.48 -15.82
C GLY A 494 1.89 -22.02 -16.08
N THR A 495 3.13 -21.82 -16.56
CA THR A 495 3.62 -20.48 -16.92
C THR A 495 3.79 -20.43 -18.44
N PRO A 496 3.07 -19.54 -19.16
CA PRO A 496 3.28 -19.36 -20.59
C PRO A 496 4.70 -18.84 -20.87
N LYS A 497 5.25 -19.16 -22.04
CA LYS A 497 6.56 -18.67 -22.47
C LYS A 497 6.53 -17.15 -22.72
N SER A 498 5.41 -16.67 -23.23
CA SER A 498 5.12 -15.25 -23.47
C SER A 498 3.62 -15.03 -23.36
N GLY A 499 3.19 -13.81 -23.11
CA GLY A 499 1.78 -13.48 -22.97
C GLY A 499 1.13 -14.08 -21.72
N SER A 500 -0.18 -14.33 -21.81
CA SER A 500 -1.01 -14.78 -20.69
C SER A 500 -1.62 -16.17 -20.90
N TRP A 501 -1.64 -16.65 -22.14
CA TRP A 501 -2.32 -17.89 -22.50
C TRP A 501 -1.34 -18.95 -23.01
N TYR A 502 -1.70 -20.22 -22.87
CA TYR A 502 -0.96 -21.35 -23.41
C TYR A 502 -1.86 -22.53 -23.69
N PHE A 503 -1.41 -23.44 -24.56
CA PHE A 503 -2.10 -24.70 -24.83
C PHE A 503 -1.65 -25.75 -23.80
N GLN A 504 -2.62 -26.31 -23.08
CA GLN A 504 -2.42 -27.37 -22.10
C GLN A 504 -3.10 -28.64 -22.56
N TYR A 505 -2.45 -29.78 -22.35
CA TYR A 505 -3.05 -31.08 -22.58
C TYR A 505 -2.80 -32.00 -21.39
N TRP A 506 -3.82 -32.78 -21.05
CA TRP A 506 -3.73 -33.79 -20.00
C TRP A 506 -4.90 -34.74 -20.06
N ASP A 507 -4.63 -36.09 -19.86
CA ASP A 507 -5.64 -37.10 -19.66
C ASP A 507 -5.10 -38.20 -18.73
N ASN A 508 -5.98 -38.93 -18.08
CA ASN A 508 -5.67 -40.11 -17.29
C ASN A 508 -5.68 -41.44 -18.12
N LYS A 509 -5.85 -41.34 -19.43
CA LYS A 509 -5.81 -42.43 -20.42
C LYS A 509 -4.80 -42.11 -21.51
N ASN A 510 -4.44 -43.10 -22.29
CA ASN A 510 -3.63 -42.87 -23.49
C ASN A 510 -4.43 -42.01 -24.47
N PHE A 511 -3.84 -40.94 -24.93
CA PHE A 511 -4.43 -40.04 -25.92
C PHE A 511 -3.41 -39.65 -26.98
N THR A 512 -3.89 -39.17 -28.10
CA THR A 512 -3.11 -38.54 -29.16
C THR A 512 -3.82 -37.25 -29.54
N ILE A 513 -3.11 -36.11 -29.47
CA ILE A 513 -3.61 -34.83 -29.94
C ILE A 513 -2.62 -34.25 -30.94
N ASP A 514 -3.14 -33.72 -32.03
CA ASP A 514 -2.37 -32.97 -33.02
C ASP A 514 -2.84 -31.53 -33.01
N LEU A 515 -1.90 -30.61 -32.73
CA LEU A 515 -2.10 -29.18 -32.75
C LEU A 515 -1.28 -28.58 -33.87
N HIS A 516 -1.92 -27.99 -34.87
CA HIS A 516 -1.22 -27.54 -36.06
C HIS A 516 -1.77 -26.24 -36.64
N GLN A 517 -0.92 -25.59 -37.43
CA GLN A 517 -1.26 -24.52 -38.34
C GLN A 517 -0.72 -24.85 -39.75
N SER A 518 -1.44 -24.36 -40.77
CA SER A 518 -0.98 -24.39 -42.13
C SER A 518 -0.61 -23.01 -42.62
N PHE A 519 0.57 -22.85 -43.20
CA PHE A 519 0.99 -21.59 -43.79
C PHE A 519 1.56 -21.81 -45.18
N LYS A 520 1.51 -20.79 -46.03
CA LYS A 520 2.05 -20.84 -47.38
C LYS A 520 3.43 -20.18 -47.39
N VAL A 521 4.43 -20.98 -47.73
CA VAL A 521 5.77 -20.48 -48.00
C VAL A 521 5.74 -19.65 -49.28
N GLN A 522 6.15 -18.38 -49.17
CA GLN A 522 6.13 -17.43 -50.30
C GLN A 522 7.47 -17.29 -51.01
N GLU A 523 8.56 -17.60 -50.32
CA GLU A 523 9.93 -17.45 -50.80
C GLU A 523 10.73 -18.73 -50.54
N THR A 524 11.75 -19.01 -51.38
CA THR A 524 12.70 -20.11 -51.15
C THR A 524 13.76 -19.66 -50.16
N GLY A 525 13.97 -20.42 -49.06
CA GLY A 525 14.94 -20.09 -48.01
C GLY A 525 15.03 -21.16 -46.94
N GLU A 526 15.82 -20.93 -45.92
CA GLU A 526 15.85 -21.72 -44.69
C GLU A 526 14.76 -21.24 -43.75
N TYR A 527 14.07 -22.20 -43.14
CA TYR A 527 13.02 -21.92 -42.15
C TYR A 527 13.37 -22.66 -40.87
N THR A 528 13.24 -21.95 -39.73
CA THR A 528 13.46 -22.52 -38.41
C THR A 528 12.13 -22.70 -37.70
N LEU A 529 11.86 -23.90 -37.19
CA LEU A 529 10.72 -24.17 -36.31
C LEU A 529 11.22 -24.25 -34.86
N GLY A 530 10.69 -23.39 -34.01
CA GLY A 530 10.91 -23.43 -32.56
C GLY A 530 9.64 -23.85 -31.85
N VAL A 531 9.76 -24.79 -30.90
CA VAL A 531 8.68 -25.19 -30.00
C VAL A 531 9.17 -25.05 -28.56
N TRP A 532 8.33 -24.47 -27.71
CA TRP A 532 8.64 -24.22 -26.29
C TRP A 532 7.70 -24.96 -25.35
#